data_1a3b3dfa3ea850402e50795855ff6fda
#
_entry.id   1a3b3dfa3ea850402e50795855ff6fda
#
_cell.length_a   1.000
_cell.length_b   1.000
_cell.length_c   1.000
_cell.angle_alpha   90.00
_cell.angle_beta   90.00
_cell.angle_gamma   90.00
#
_symmetry.space_group_name_H-M   'P 1'
#
loop_
_entity.id
_entity.type
_entity.pdbx_description
1 polymer ?
#
loop_
_entity_poly.entity_id
_entity_poly.type
_entity_poly.pdbx_seq_one_letter_code
_entity_poly.pdbx_strand_id
1 'polypeptide(L)'
;ESATEAELVGICARANNALRRLGSGWALFFEAERTEALGYPNSHFPDAASWLVDEERRAAFEGKVAHYESRYHLTLVFMPPPDAQARAESALVDSHYSRGERDWRQDLARFRDETNRVLDLFSGFMSEVRVLDDAQTLTYLHGTISPRRHPIMAPETPIYLDAILVDAPLTGGLEPMLGEQHLRTLTILGFPNLTRPGILDTLNHQDFAYRWMTRFIPLEKTEATKTLTRLRRQWFAKRKSIVAILREVITNEPVPLVDNDADNKALDADEALQALGGDHVSFGYLTTTVTVWGEDRQAAAEKLRAVERIINGLGFTTIREGVNAVEAWLGSLPGHVYANVRQPLVHTLNLAHLMPLSSVWAGPATNEHLAKVTQTEAPPLFVAETSGSTPFRLSTHVEDVGHMLVVGPTGAGKSVLLALIALQFRRYAGAQVYVFDKGNSARAATLAMGGEHHALGADGSLAFQPLRSINDQASRSWAAEWIASLVAHENVTVTPEVKEAIWSALASLATAPAQERTLTGLSVLLQS
;
A
#
# COMPACT_ATOMS: atom_id res chain seq x y z
N GLU A 1 1.48 -2.42 -0.78
CA GLU A 1 2.52 -3.37 -1.15
C GLU A 1 2.11 -4.78 -0.75
N SER A 2 2.46 -5.77 -1.54
CA SER A 2 2.22 -7.17 -1.21
C SER A 2 3.25 -7.62 -0.17
N ALA A 3 2.81 -7.77 1.07
CA ALA A 3 3.64 -8.28 2.16
C ALA A 3 3.57 -9.81 2.24
N THR A 4 4.65 -10.43 2.69
CA THR A 4 4.66 -11.85 3.02
C THR A 4 3.84 -12.13 4.30
N GLU A 5 3.43 -13.37 4.54
CA GLU A 5 2.69 -13.72 5.77
C GLU A 5 3.46 -13.37 7.04
N ALA A 6 4.79 -13.58 7.06
CA ALA A 6 5.63 -13.22 8.19
C ALA A 6 5.70 -11.71 8.44
N GLU A 7 5.78 -10.93 7.38
CA GLU A 7 5.74 -9.45 7.46
C GLU A 7 4.39 -8.98 7.96
N LEU A 8 3.28 -9.54 7.47
CA LEU A 8 1.93 -9.19 7.93
C LEU A 8 1.73 -9.48 9.41
N VAL A 9 2.27 -10.59 9.93
CA VAL A 9 2.25 -10.88 11.37
C VAL A 9 2.99 -9.79 12.16
N GLY A 10 4.17 -9.38 11.69
CA GLY A 10 4.95 -8.31 12.31
C GLY A 10 4.23 -6.95 12.25
N ILE A 11 3.61 -6.63 11.12
CA ILE A 11 2.82 -5.41 10.91
C ILE A 11 1.61 -5.40 11.87
N CYS A 12 0.85 -6.49 11.94
CA CYS A 12 -0.31 -6.58 12.84
C CYS A 12 0.07 -6.44 14.33
N ALA A 13 1.18 -7.03 14.74
CA ALA A 13 1.67 -6.89 16.12
C ALA A 13 2.04 -5.42 16.46
N ARG A 14 2.68 -4.71 15.53
CA ARG A 14 3.03 -3.28 15.69
C ARG A 14 1.78 -2.40 15.64
N ALA A 15 0.84 -2.67 14.73
CA ALA A 15 -0.44 -1.98 14.66
C ALA A 15 -1.24 -2.16 15.96
N ASN A 16 -1.36 -3.39 16.48
CA ASN A 16 -1.96 -3.64 17.79
C ASN A 16 -1.29 -2.81 18.90
N ASN A 17 0.04 -2.76 18.91
CA ASN A 17 0.78 -1.97 19.93
C ASN A 17 0.50 -0.46 19.83
N ALA A 18 0.30 0.08 18.62
CA ALA A 18 -0.08 1.48 18.44
C ALA A 18 -1.52 1.73 18.91
N LEU A 19 -2.47 0.88 18.51
CA LEU A 19 -3.90 1.10 18.67
C LEU A 19 -4.41 0.79 20.08
N ARG A 20 -3.81 -0.18 20.79
CA ARG A 20 -4.23 -0.56 22.16
C ARG A 20 -4.07 0.53 23.20
N ARG A 21 -3.37 1.61 22.87
CA ARG A 21 -3.14 2.76 23.74
C ARG A 21 -4.25 3.80 23.69
N LEU A 22 -5.11 3.72 22.67
CA LEU A 22 -6.24 4.60 22.51
C LEU A 22 -7.41 4.06 23.36
N GLY A 23 -7.98 4.94 24.18
CA GLY A 23 -9.09 4.62 25.08
C GLY A 23 -10.41 5.25 24.63
N SER A 24 -11.36 5.35 25.54
CA SER A 24 -12.66 5.97 25.28
C SER A 24 -12.53 7.41 24.80
N GLY A 25 -13.46 7.83 23.96
CA GLY A 25 -13.46 9.12 23.27
C GLY A 25 -12.83 9.08 21.87
N TRP A 26 -12.11 8.03 21.52
CA TRP A 26 -11.57 7.83 20.18
C TRP A 26 -12.51 6.99 19.31
N ALA A 27 -12.48 7.26 18.01
CA ALA A 27 -13.03 6.41 16.98
C ALA A 27 -12.06 6.36 15.79
N LEU A 28 -11.86 5.16 15.27
CA LEU A 28 -10.91 4.86 14.21
C LEU A 28 -11.67 4.34 13.01
N PHE A 29 -11.36 4.85 11.83
CA PHE A 29 -11.94 4.43 10.56
C PHE A 29 -10.82 4.02 9.62
N PHE A 30 -10.68 2.72 9.38
CA PHE A 30 -9.74 2.16 8.41
C PHE A 30 -10.52 1.85 7.13
N GLU A 31 -10.17 2.52 6.06
CA GLU A 31 -10.84 2.37 4.78
C GLU A 31 -9.91 1.84 3.71
N ALA A 32 -10.39 0.84 2.96
CA ALA A 32 -9.88 0.52 1.64
C ALA A 32 -10.91 1.00 0.61
N GLU A 33 -10.54 1.99 -0.14
CA GLU A 33 -11.30 2.48 -1.27
C GLU A 33 -10.73 1.89 -2.56
N ARG A 34 -11.52 1.06 -3.24
CA ARG A 34 -11.16 0.51 -4.54
C ARG A 34 -11.86 1.30 -5.62
N THR A 35 -11.09 1.93 -6.46
CA THR A 35 -11.57 2.79 -7.55
C THR A 35 -11.01 2.34 -8.88
N GLU A 36 -11.62 2.79 -9.97
CA GLU A 36 -11.05 2.60 -11.29
C GLU A 36 -9.64 3.22 -11.36
N ALA A 37 -8.70 2.46 -11.90
CA ALA A 37 -7.31 2.89 -12.02
C ALA A 37 -7.18 3.99 -13.10
N LEU A 38 -6.08 4.73 -13.01
CA LEU A 38 -5.73 5.70 -14.06
C LEU A 38 -5.67 5.01 -15.42
N GLY A 39 -6.14 5.69 -16.45
CA GLY A 39 -6.07 5.24 -17.83
C GLY A 39 -4.62 5.03 -18.32
N TYR A 40 -4.48 4.45 -19.49
CA TYR A 40 -3.15 4.28 -20.09
C TYR A 40 -2.50 5.65 -20.34
N PRO A 41 -1.22 5.83 -19.99
CA PRO A 41 -0.58 7.14 -20.10
C PRO A 41 -0.37 7.54 -21.56
N ASN A 42 -0.60 8.80 -21.88
CA ASN A 42 -0.25 9.36 -23.17
C ASN A 42 1.26 9.61 -23.23
N SER A 43 1.87 9.23 -24.34
CA SER A 43 3.32 9.41 -24.54
C SER A 43 3.62 9.77 -25.99
N HIS A 44 4.72 10.49 -26.18
CA HIS A 44 5.26 10.80 -27.50
C HIS A 44 6.56 10.04 -27.72
N PHE A 45 6.69 9.40 -28.87
CA PHE A 45 7.90 8.66 -29.23
C PHE A 45 8.57 9.26 -30.46
N PRO A 46 9.90 9.34 -30.50
CA PRO A 46 10.63 9.89 -31.64
C PRO A 46 10.69 8.91 -32.83
N ASP A 47 10.38 7.64 -32.64
CA ASP A 47 10.47 6.60 -33.67
C ASP A 47 9.19 5.73 -33.72
N ALA A 48 8.91 5.20 -34.94
CA ALA A 48 7.69 4.46 -35.21
C ALA A 48 7.66 3.09 -34.49
N ALA A 49 8.80 2.47 -34.22
CA ALA A 49 8.84 1.15 -33.60
C ALA A 49 8.48 1.22 -32.12
N SER A 50 9.04 2.21 -31.41
CA SER A 50 8.68 2.46 -30.01
C SER A 50 7.21 2.85 -29.86
N TRP A 51 6.72 3.71 -30.74
CA TRP A 51 5.31 4.10 -30.78
C TRP A 51 4.39 2.90 -31.05
N LEU A 52 4.68 2.07 -32.06
CA LEU A 52 3.85 0.91 -32.41
C LEU A 52 3.74 -0.08 -31.24
N VAL A 53 4.87 -0.36 -30.56
CA VAL A 53 4.87 -1.25 -29.39
C VAL A 53 4.04 -0.65 -28.24
N ASP A 54 4.07 0.67 -28.05
CA ASP A 54 3.25 1.35 -27.03
C ASP A 54 1.76 1.30 -27.39
N GLU A 55 1.39 1.50 -28.66
CA GLU A 55 0.00 1.42 -29.12
C GLU A 55 -0.59 0.01 -29.00
N GLU A 56 0.19 -1.04 -29.29
CA GLU A 56 -0.26 -2.42 -29.03
C GLU A 56 -0.50 -2.68 -27.54
N ARG A 57 0.36 -2.14 -26.68
CA ARG A 57 0.19 -2.23 -25.23
C ARG A 57 -1.01 -1.43 -24.74
N ARG A 58 -1.23 -0.23 -25.29
CA ARG A 58 -2.43 0.58 -25.04
C ARG A 58 -3.68 -0.18 -25.42
N ALA A 59 -3.73 -0.72 -26.64
CA ALA A 59 -4.87 -1.48 -27.14
C ALA A 59 -5.15 -2.72 -26.26
N ALA A 60 -4.10 -3.41 -25.79
CA ALA A 60 -4.24 -4.55 -24.89
C ALA A 60 -4.77 -4.13 -23.51
N PHE A 61 -4.37 -2.96 -22.99
CA PHE A 61 -4.85 -2.40 -21.73
C PHE A 61 -6.32 -1.96 -21.85
N GLU A 62 -6.65 -1.18 -22.87
CA GLU A 62 -8.00 -0.63 -23.08
C GLU A 62 -9.01 -1.69 -23.55
N GLY A 63 -8.56 -2.75 -24.22
CA GLY A 63 -9.39 -3.86 -24.68
C GLY A 63 -9.83 -4.84 -23.60
N LYS A 64 -9.34 -4.67 -22.36
CA LYS A 64 -9.74 -5.48 -21.21
C LYS A 64 -10.82 -4.81 -20.38
N VAL A 65 -11.39 -5.59 -19.47
CA VAL A 65 -12.28 -5.09 -18.41
C VAL A 65 -11.55 -3.99 -17.61
N ALA A 66 -12.28 -3.01 -17.12
CA ALA A 66 -11.76 -1.89 -16.36
C ALA A 66 -10.76 -2.32 -15.27
N HIS A 67 -9.72 -1.55 -15.10
CA HIS A 67 -8.67 -1.78 -14.13
C HIS A 67 -9.00 -1.05 -12.82
N TYR A 68 -8.62 -1.63 -11.69
CA TYR A 68 -8.93 -1.07 -10.37
C TYR A 68 -7.69 -1.03 -9.48
N GLU A 69 -7.59 0.03 -8.68
CA GLU A 69 -6.55 0.18 -7.65
C GLU A 69 -7.18 0.49 -6.28
N SER A 70 -6.50 0.07 -5.21
CA SER A 70 -6.96 0.30 -3.84
C SER A 70 -6.13 1.39 -3.18
N ARG A 71 -6.81 2.34 -2.51
CA ARG A 71 -6.21 3.38 -1.67
C ARG A 71 -6.65 3.16 -0.24
N TYR A 72 -5.76 3.43 0.70
CA TYR A 72 -6.03 3.24 2.12
C TYR A 72 -6.04 4.57 2.86
N HIS A 73 -7.04 4.71 3.72
CA HIS A 73 -7.20 5.89 4.55
C HIS A 73 -7.40 5.48 6.00
N LEU A 74 -6.78 6.21 6.93
CA LEU A 74 -7.06 6.14 8.35
C LEU A 74 -7.60 7.48 8.81
N THR A 75 -8.83 7.49 9.31
CA THR A 75 -9.42 8.67 9.93
C THR A 75 -9.48 8.46 11.44
N LEU A 76 -8.89 9.40 12.18
CA LEU A 76 -8.91 9.45 13.64
C LEU A 76 -9.89 10.53 14.10
N VAL A 77 -10.82 10.16 14.95
CA VAL A 77 -11.79 11.08 15.54
C VAL A 77 -11.64 11.05 17.05
N PHE A 78 -11.62 12.21 17.66
CA PHE A 78 -11.58 12.36 19.11
C PHE A 78 -12.81 13.15 19.58
N MET A 79 -13.59 12.54 20.44
CA MET A 79 -14.71 13.18 21.12
C MET A 79 -14.34 13.33 22.58
N PRO A 80 -14.07 14.53 23.04
CA PRO A 80 -13.70 14.77 24.41
C PRO A 80 -14.84 14.37 25.37
N PRO A 81 -14.53 13.87 26.59
CA PRO A 81 -15.54 13.47 27.57
C PRO A 81 -16.47 14.64 27.94
N PRO A 82 -17.75 14.37 28.25
CA PRO A 82 -18.69 15.42 28.67
C PRO A 82 -18.19 16.17 29.92
N ASP A 83 -18.52 17.47 30.03
CA ASP A 83 -18.08 18.34 31.14
C ASP A 83 -18.34 17.78 32.55
N ALA A 84 -19.40 17.00 32.71
CA ALA A 84 -19.72 16.35 34.00
C ALA A 84 -18.67 15.28 34.38
N GLN A 85 -18.13 14.56 33.40
CA GLN A 85 -17.13 13.52 33.60
C GLN A 85 -15.73 14.14 33.79
N ALA A 86 -15.42 15.19 33.06
CA ALA A 86 -14.19 15.97 33.21
C ALA A 86 -14.13 16.66 34.59
N ARG A 87 -15.24 17.12 35.14
CA ARG A 87 -15.34 17.66 36.52
C ARG A 87 -15.13 16.61 37.58
N ALA A 88 -15.62 15.38 37.36
CA ALA A 88 -15.41 14.27 38.30
C ALA A 88 -13.94 13.82 38.34
N GLU A 89 -13.28 13.77 37.17
CA GLU A 89 -11.85 13.45 37.05
C GLU A 89 -10.97 14.54 37.68
N SER A 90 -11.27 15.83 37.45
CA SER A 90 -10.54 16.95 38.03
C SER A 90 -10.73 17.08 39.56
N ALA A 91 -11.84 16.58 40.09
CA ALA A 91 -12.07 16.54 41.55
C ALA A 91 -11.26 15.44 42.25
N LEU A 92 -10.79 14.43 41.51
CA LEU A 92 -9.93 13.36 42.01
C LEU A 92 -8.42 13.69 41.95
N VAL A 93 -8.06 14.67 41.13
CA VAL A 93 -6.71 15.19 40.99
C VAL A 93 -6.71 16.56 41.65
N ASP A 94 -6.00 16.71 42.79
CA ASP A 94 -5.90 17.92 43.60
C ASP A 94 -5.18 19.05 42.84
N SER A 95 -5.82 19.60 41.81
CA SER A 95 -5.33 20.71 41.00
C SER A 95 -6.18 21.95 41.29
N HIS A 96 -5.54 22.99 41.86
CA HIS A 96 -6.08 24.33 42.09
C HIS A 96 -6.47 25.06 40.78
N TYR A 97 -7.16 24.40 39.88
CA TYR A 97 -7.68 25.07 38.66
C TYR A 97 -9.15 25.46 38.87
N SER A 98 -9.39 26.75 38.72
CA SER A 98 -10.69 27.42 38.77
C SER A 98 -11.74 26.66 37.97
N ARG A 99 -12.99 26.69 38.45
CA ARG A 99 -14.23 26.28 37.74
C ARG A 99 -14.44 27.10 36.45
N GLY A 100 -13.59 26.87 35.47
CA GLY A 100 -13.60 27.54 34.15
C GLY A 100 -14.16 26.63 33.07
N GLU A 101 -14.67 27.24 32.04
CA GLU A 101 -15.04 26.60 30.76
C GLU A 101 -13.89 25.70 30.30
N ARG A 102 -14.25 24.54 29.74
CA ARG A 102 -13.29 23.61 29.16
C ARG A 102 -12.42 24.31 28.11
N ASP A 103 -11.10 24.22 28.27
CA ASP A 103 -10.16 24.76 27.28
C ASP A 103 -10.01 23.83 26.08
N TRP A 104 -10.75 24.12 24.99
CA TRP A 104 -10.67 23.39 23.73
C TRP A 104 -9.24 23.31 23.17
N ARG A 105 -8.33 24.22 23.59
CA ARG A 105 -6.94 24.20 23.15
C ARG A 105 -6.19 23.01 23.75
N GLN A 106 -6.51 22.64 24.99
CA GLN A 106 -5.95 21.44 25.62
C GLN A 106 -6.44 20.16 24.93
N ASP A 107 -7.73 20.10 24.58
CA ASP A 107 -8.28 18.98 23.83
C ASP A 107 -7.64 18.85 22.45
N LEU A 108 -7.43 19.98 21.77
CA LEU A 108 -6.74 20.01 20.48
C LEU A 108 -5.27 19.60 20.60
N ALA A 109 -4.57 20.06 21.64
CA ALA A 109 -3.20 19.65 21.90
C ALA A 109 -3.12 18.14 22.14
N ARG A 110 -3.98 17.60 23.00
CA ARG A 110 -4.07 16.14 23.25
C ARG A 110 -4.35 15.37 21.97
N PHE A 111 -5.31 15.83 21.16
CA PHE A 111 -5.63 15.21 19.86
C PHE A 111 -4.40 15.17 18.96
N ARG A 112 -3.68 16.28 18.83
CA ARG A 112 -2.47 16.36 17.99
C ARG A 112 -1.36 15.44 18.50
N ASP A 113 -1.09 15.44 19.79
CA ASP A 113 -0.03 14.62 20.39
C ASP A 113 -0.30 13.11 20.18
N GLU A 114 -1.53 12.66 20.45
CA GLU A 114 -1.89 11.26 20.26
C GLU A 114 -1.92 10.86 18.76
N THR A 115 -2.42 11.75 17.89
CA THR A 115 -2.42 11.52 16.44
C THR A 115 -1.00 11.43 15.89
N ASN A 116 -0.11 12.35 16.31
CA ASN A 116 1.30 12.30 15.91
C ASN A 116 1.98 11.02 16.40
N ARG A 117 1.69 10.58 17.63
CA ARG A 117 2.20 9.30 18.14
C ARG A 117 1.75 8.10 17.31
N VAL A 118 0.48 8.06 16.90
CA VAL A 118 -0.03 7.01 16.02
C VAL A 118 0.68 7.08 14.66
N LEU A 119 0.81 8.27 14.08
CA LEU A 119 1.51 8.51 12.82
C LEU A 119 2.96 8.01 12.87
N ASP A 120 3.71 8.38 13.89
CA ASP A 120 5.11 7.97 14.08
C ASP A 120 5.24 6.45 14.20
N LEU A 121 4.32 5.82 14.94
CA LEU A 121 4.33 4.36 15.09
C LEU A 121 4.02 3.65 13.77
N PHE A 122 3.03 4.14 13.00
CA PHE A 122 2.68 3.57 11.70
C PHE A 122 3.80 3.79 10.67
N SER A 123 4.42 4.96 10.64
CA SER A 123 5.56 5.26 9.77
C SER A 123 6.77 4.34 10.01
N GLY A 124 6.87 3.75 11.20
CA GLY A 124 7.93 2.80 11.53
C GLY A 124 7.77 1.41 10.91
N PHE A 125 6.63 1.10 10.28
CA PHE A 125 6.38 -0.23 9.68
C PHE A 125 5.57 -0.23 8.38
N MET A 126 4.96 0.88 8.01
CA MET A 126 4.31 1.05 6.72
C MET A 126 5.31 1.70 5.76
N SER A 127 5.26 1.34 4.49
CA SER A 127 6.14 1.89 3.46
C SER A 127 5.94 3.39 3.22
N GLU A 128 4.71 3.85 3.34
CA GLU A 128 4.34 5.26 3.22
C GLU A 128 3.18 5.57 4.15
N VAL A 129 3.32 6.62 4.95
CA VAL A 129 2.24 7.19 5.77
C VAL A 129 2.33 8.71 5.66
N ARG A 130 1.28 9.36 5.22
CA ARG A 130 1.21 10.81 5.09
C ARG A 130 -0.09 11.36 5.63
N VAL A 131 -0.03 12.54 6.18
CA VAL A 131 -1.22 13.30 6.54
C VAL A 131 -1.77 13.99 5.29
N LEU A 132 -3.08 13.88 5.07
CA LEU A 132 -3.73 14.60 3.98
C LEU A 132 -3.79 16.11 4.33
N ASP A 133 -3.51 16.94 3.35
CA ASP A 133 -3.77 18.37 3.45
C ASP A 133 -5.28 18.69 3.38
N ASP A 134 -5.66 19.95 3.49
CA ASP A 134 -7.06 20.36 3.51
C ASP A 134 -7.79 19.99 2.21
N ALA A 135 -7.18 20.22 1.05
CA ALA A 135 -7.78 19.91 -0.24
C ALA A 135 -7.91 18.39 -0.46
N GLN A 136 -6.89 17.63 -0.09
CA GLN A 136 -6.89 16.17 -0.14
C GLN A 136 -7.93 15.58 0.82
N THR A 137 -8.05 16.15 2.03
CA THR A 137 -9.04 15.72 3.03
C THR A 137 -10.46 15.98 2.52
N LEU A 138 -10.74 17.16 1.98
CA LEU A 138 -12.05 17.48 1.41
C LEU A 138 -12.37 16.61 0.19
N THR A 139 -11.39 16.37 -0.68
CA THR A 139 -11.53 15.47 -1.84
C THR A 139 -11.84 14.03 -1.39
N TYR A 140 -11.15 13.52 -0.38
CA TYR A 140 -11.44 12.22 0.22
C TYR A 140 -12.85 12.15 0.79
N LEU A 141 -13.23 13.12 1.64
CA LEU A 141 -14.57 13.15 2.24
C LEU A 141 -15.67 13.27 1.18
N HIS A 142 -15.50 14.11 0.17
CA HIS A 142 -16.42 14.21 -0.96
C HIS A 142 -16.60 12.85 -1.65
N GLY A 143 -15.50 12.16 -1.94
CA GLY A 143 -15.54 10.83 -2.55
C GLY A 143 -16.29 9.77 -1.74
N THR A 144 -16.47 9.94 -0.43
CA THR A 144 -17.24 9.00 0.40
C THR A 144 -18.76 9.18 0.29
N ILE A 145 -19.21 10.37 -0.11
CA ILE A 145 -20.63 10.77 -0.16
C ILE A 145 -21.12 11.21 -1.54
N SER A 146 -20.28 11.13 -2.56
CA SER A 146 -20.61 11.48 -3.94
C SER A 146 -20.30 10.31 -4.89
N PRO A 147 -21.11 10.06 -5.92
CA PRO A 147 -20.78 9.16 -7.01
C PRO A 147 -19.78 9.77 -7.99
N ARG A 148 -19.52 11.08 -7.90
CA ARG A 148 -18.60 11.82 -8.76
C ARG A 148 -17.23 11.91 -8.10
N ARG A 149 -16.18 11.91 -8.94
CA ARG A 149 -14.79 11.99 -8.49
C ARG A 149 -14.13 13.20 -9.10
N HIS A 150 -13.89 14.24 -8.29
CA HIS A 150 -13.14 15.42 -8.67
C HIS A 150 -12.47 16.05 -7.44
N PRO A 151 -11.37 16.78 -7.62
CA PRO A 151 -10.72 17.48 -6.53
C PRO A 151 -11.62 18.56 -5.95
N ILE A 152 -11.63 18.68 -4.63
CA ILE A 152 -12.28 19.75 -3.89
C ILE A 152 -11.21 20.71 -3.38
N MET A 153 -11.32 21.98 -3.73
CA MET A 153 -10.41 23.01 -3.24
C MET A 153 -10.85 23.51 -1.87
N ALA A 154 -9.90 23.68 -0.96
CA ALA A 154 -10.20 24.30 0.32
C ALA A 154 -10.58 25.78 0.14
N PRO A 155 -11.75 26.23 0.64
CA PRO A 155 -12.16 27.62 0.51
C PRO A 155 -11.33 28.52 1.41
N GLU A 156 -11.01 29.72 0.94
CA GLU A 156 -10.29 30.73 1.74
C GLU A 156 -11.09 31.18 2.98
N THR A 157 -12.41 31.22 2.85
CA THR A 157 -13.33 31.60 3.94
C THR A 157 -13.97 30.34 4.51
N PRO A 158 -14.00 30.17 5.84
CA PRO A 158 -14.69 29.03 6.48
C PRO A 158 -16.13 28.91 6.03
N ILE A 159 -16.53 27.73 5.59
CA ILE A 159 -17.88 27.40 5.15
C ILE A 159 -18.28 26.04 5.74
N TYR A 160 -19.57 25.75 5.84
CA TYR A 160 -20.04 24.45 6.29
C TYR A 160 -19.68 23.37 5.27
N LEU A 161 -19.23 22.20 5.77
CA LEU A 161 -18.78 21.09 4.94
C LEU A 161 -19.87 20.52 4.04
N ASP A 162 -21.12 20.49 4.52
CA ASP A 162 -22.28 20.04 3.75
C ASP A 162 -22.54 20.91 2.51
N ALA A 163 -22.14 22.18 2.55
CA ALA A 163 -22.30 23.09 1.40
C ALA A 163 -21.29 22.83 0.27
N ILE A 164 -20.17 22.17 0.57
CA ILE A 164 -19.08 21.93 -0.41
C ILE A 164 -18.87 20.47 -0.75
N LEU A 165 -19.29 19.56 0.12
CA LEU A 165 -19.06 18.13 -0.07
C LEU A 165 -20.23 17.42 -0.75
N VAL A 166 -21.47 17.90 -0.57
CA VAL A 166 -22.68 17.24 -1.07
C VAL A 166 -23.04 17.77 -2.46
N ASP A 167 -23.00 16.90 -3.45
CA ASP A 167 -23.35 17.22 -4.85
C ASP A 167 -24.40 16.26 -5.46
N ALA A 168 -24.87 15.29 -4.68
CA ALA A 168 -25.84 14.30 -5.12
C ALA A 168 -26.84 13.98 -3.99
N PRO A 169 -28.13 13.81 -4.32
CA PRO A 169 -29.14 13.46 -3.31
C PRO A 169 -28.99 12.02 -2.85
N LEU A 170 -29.17 11.79 -1.54
CA LEU A 170 -29.36 10.46 -0.98
C LEU A 170 -30.84 10.14 -0.92
N THR A 171 -31.28 9.13 -1.67
CA THR A 171 -32.63 8.58 -1.56
C THR A 171 -32.59 7.38 -0.63
N GLY A 172 -33.31 7.45 0.50
CA GLY A 172 -33.36 6.39 1.50
C GLY A 172 -34.23 5.21 1.10
N GLY A 173 -34.41 4.27 2.02
CA GLY A 173 -35.23 3.07 1.87
C GLY A 173 -34.46 1.78 2.05
N LEU A 174 -35.06 0.65 1.69
CA LEU A 174 -34.43 -0.67 1.74
C LEU A 174 -33.27 -0.80 0.74
N GLU A 175 -33.30 0.00 -0.29
CA GLU A 175 -32.38 0.05 -1.41
C GLU A 175 -31.99 1.51 -1.67
N PRO A 176 -31.09 2.08 -0.85
CA PRO A 176 -30.74 3.48 -0.98
C PRO A 176 -30.03 3.77 -2.29
N MET A 177 -30.16 5.02 -2.76
CA MET A 177 -29.48 5.51 -3.93
C MET A 177 -28.72 6.80 -3.57
N LEU A 178 -27.55 6.96 -4.16
CA LEU A 178 -26.77 8.17 -4.12
C LEU A 178 -26.68 8.75 -5.54
N GLY A 179 -27.38 9.86 -5.79
CA GLY A 179 -27.63 10.31 -7.15
C GLY A 179 -28.38 9.24 -7.95
N GLU A 180 -27.78 8.77 -9.03
CA GLU A 180 -28.33 7.70 -9.88
C GLU A 180 -27.77 6.30 -9.55
N GLN A 181 -26.84 6.19 -8.59
CA GLN A 181 -26.21 4.93 -8.24
C GLN A 181 -26.96 4.18 -7.14
N HIS A 182 -27.29 2.92 -7.37
CA HIS A 182 -27.87 2.02 -6.39
C HIS A 182 -26.81 1.55 -5.40
N LEU A 183 -26.97 1.86 -4.11
CA LEU A 183 -26.08 1.44 -3.04
C LEU A 183 -26.48 0.10 -2.44
N ARG A 184 -25.49 -0.73 -2.11
CA ARG A 184 -25.68 -1.95 -1.33
C ARG A 184 -24.56 -2.06 -0.31
N THR A 185 -24.94 -2.34 0.93
CA THR A 185 -23.98 -2.49 2.04
C THR A 185 -24.10 -3.88 2.65
N LEU A 186 -22.94 -4.52 2.83
CA LEU A 186 -22.76 -5.76 3.57
C LEU A 186 -22.09 -5.46 4.89
N THR A 187 -22.58 -6.02 5.99
CA THR A 187 -21.95 -5.90 7.31
C THR A 187 -21.49 -7.26 7.81
N ILE A 188 -20.30 -7.34 8.40
CA ILE A 188 -19.78 -8.53 9.07
C ILE A 188 -20.37 -8.60 10.48
N LEU A 189 -21.02 -9.71 10.83
CA LEU A 189 -21.64 -9.95 12.12
C LEU A 189 -20.91 -10.96 12.98
N GLY A 190 -20.48 -12.05 12.37
CA GLY A 190 -19.82 -13.15 13.04
C GLY A 190 -18.43 -13.37 12.49
N PHE A 191 -17.53 -13.83 13.35
CA PHE A 191 -16.12 -14.03 13.05
C PHE A 191 -15.78 -15.51 13.08
N PRO A 192 -14.82 -15.98 12.27
CA PRO A 192 -14.27 -17.33 12.40
C PRO A 192 -13.58 -17.47 13.76
N ASN A 193 -13.42 -18.71 14.24
CA ASN A 193 -12.76 -19.00 15.50
C ASN A 193 -11.33 -18.48 15.56
N LEU A 194 -10.65 -18.41 14.42
CA LEU A 194 -9.30 -17.86 14.29
C LEU A 194 -9.24 -16.85 13.15
N THR A 195 -8.75 -15.65 13.43
CA THR A 195 -8.42 -14.65 12.41
C THR A 195 -6.92 -14.64 12.16
N ARG A 196 -6.53 -14.31 10.93
CA ARG A 196 -5.13 -14.15 10.53
C ARG A 196 -4.90 -12.78 9.90
N PRO A 197 -3.66 -12.27 9.93
CA PRO A 197 -3.29 -11.04 9.24
C PRO A 197 -3.73 -11.03 7.78
N GLY A 198 -4.34 -9.92 7.33
CA GLY A 198 -4.76 -9.74 5.95
C GLY A 198 -5.87 -10.68 5.49
N ILE A 199 -6.66 -11.25 6.40
CA ILE A 199 -7.70 -12.24 6.07
C ILE A 199 -8.71 -11.73 5.03
N LEU A 200 -8.95 -10.41 4.97
CA LEU A 200 -9.88 -9.77 4.03
C LEU A 200 -9.19 -9.20 2.79
N ASP A 201 -7.88 -9.29 2.66
CA ASP A 201 -7.12 -8.70 1.54
C ASP A 201 -7.48 -9.30 0.18
N THR A 202 -8.09 -10.50 0.16
CA THR A 202 -8.68 -11.10 -1.05
C THR A 202 -9.70 -10.18 -1.74
N LEU A 203 -10.31 -9.24 -1.01
CA LEU A 203 -11.21 -8.23 -1.59
C LEU A 203 -10.48 -7.33 -2.60
N ASN A 204 -9.17 -7.12 -2.46
CA ASN A 204 -8.38 -6.31 -3.37
C ASN A 204 -8.21 -6.90 -4.79
N HIS A 205 -8.65 -8.14 -5.01
CA HIS A 205 -8.62 -8.77 -6.34
C HIS A 205 -9.93 -8.58 -7.13
N GLN A 206 -10.92 -7.87 -6.56
CA GLN A 206 -12.19 -7.66 -7.25
C GLN A 206 -12.02 -6.73 -8.46
N ASP A 207 -12.81 -6.99 -9.50
CA ASP A 207 -12.86 -6.28 -10.77
C ASP A 207 -13.97 -5.20 -10.82
N PHE A 208 -14.29 -4.63 -9.65
CA PHE A 208 -15.23 -3.53 -9.49
C PHE A 208 -14.87 -2.63 -8.30
N ALA A 209 -15.41 -1.41 -8.34
CA ALA A 209 -15.22 -0.43 -7.28
C ALA A 209 -16.04 -0.77 -6.03
N TYR A 210 -15.44 -0.57 -4.86
CA TYR A 210 -16.10 -0.71 -3.56
C TYR A 210 -15.42 0.18 -2.51
N ARG A 211 -16.11 0.36 -1.38
CA ARG A 211 -15.55 0.89 -0.14
C ARG A 211 -15.66 -0.18 0.94
N TRP A 212 -14.52 -0.57 1.50
CA TRP A 212 -14.45 -1.43 2.67
C TRP A 212 -14.01 -0.59 3.86
N MET A 213 -14.92 -0.41 4.83
CA MET A 213 -14.69 0.36 6.03
C MET A 213 -14.67 -0.55 7.25
N THR A 214 -13.62 -0.45 8.05
CA THR A 214 -13.50 -1.04 9.38
C THR A 214 -13.45 0.08 10.40
N ARG A 215 -14.57 0.31 11.10
CA ARG A 215 -14.68 1.27 12.17
C ARG A 215 -14.44 0.59 13.51
N PHE A 216 -13.64 1.22 14.38
CA PHE A 216 -13.37 0.73 15.73
C PHE A 216 -13.51 1.85 16.76
N ILE A 217 -14.27 1.59 17.82
CA ILE A 217 -14.47 2.51 18.95
C ILE A 217 -13.87 1.86 20.17
N PRO A 218 -12.63 2.24 20.59
CA PRO A 218 -11.95 1.65 21.73
C PRO A 218 -12.68 1.97 23.05
N LEU A 219 -12.58 1.06 24.00
CA LEU A 219 -13.12 1.18 25.35
C LEU A 219 -11.99 1.35 26.35
N GLU A 220 -12.26 2.11 27.42
CA GLU A 220 -11.40 2.10 28.60
C GLU A 220 -11.30 0.71 29.22
N LYS A 221 -10.16 0.37 29.80
CA LYS A 221 -9.91 -0.93 30.43
C LYS A 221 -10.98 -1.31 31.45
N THR A 222 -11.43 -0.34 32.24
CA THR A 222 -12.48 -0.52 33.25
C THR A 222 -13.85 -0.86 32.62
N GLU A 223 -14.20 -0.20 31.54
CA GLU A 223 -15.45 -0.43 30.81
C GLU A 223 -15.42 -1.77 30.06
N ALA A 224 -14.31 -2.06 29.39
CA ALA A 224 -14.07 -3.35 28.74
C ALA A 224 -14.18 -4.51 29.74
N THR A 225 -13.53 -4.39 30.92
CA THR A 225 -13.61 -5.38 31.99
C THR A 225 -15.03 -5.60 32.48
N LYS A 226 -15.81 -4.53 32.69
CA LYS A 226 -17.23 -4.64 33.07
C LYS A 226 -18.05 -5.35 32.00
N THR A 227 -17.83 -5.01 30.74
CA THR A 227 -18.57 -5.60 29.60
C THR A 227 -18.23 -7.08 29.45
N LEU A 228 -16.96 -7.46 29.45
CA LEU A 228 -16.50 -8.86 29.37
C LEU A 228 -17.00 -9.66 30.58
N THR A 229 -16.93 -9.11 31.80
CA THR A 229 -17.45 -9.77 33.01
C THR A 229 -18.96 -10.00 32.92
N ARG A 230 -19.72 -9.05 32.35
CA ARG A 230 -21.15 -9.20 32.13
C ARG A 230 -21.43 -10.31 31.10
N LEU A 231 -20.73 -10.34 29.98
CA LEU A 231 -20.83 -11.39 28.96
C LEU A 231 -20.50 -12.76 29.56
N ARG A 232 -19.39 -12.89 30.30
CA ARG A 232 -19.03 -14.12 31.00
C ARG A 232 -20.16 -14.62 31.91
N ARG A 233 -20.74 -13.74 32.76
CA ARG A 233 -21.85 -14.10 33.65
C ARG A 233 -23.10 -14.56 32.87
N GLN A 234 -23.38 -13.91 31.74
CA GLN A 234 -24.53 -14.31 30.90
C GLN A 234 -24.33 -15.71 30.31
N TRP A 235 -23.11 -16.04 29.87
CA TRP A 235 -22.82 -17.37 29.32
C TRP A 235 -22.74 -18.42 30.42
N PHE A 236 -22.17 -18.16 31.57
CA PHE A 236 -22.21 -19.06 32.72
C PHE A 236 -23.64 -19.32 33.21
N ALA A 237 -24.50 -18.33 33.18
CA ALA A 237 -25.92 -18.52 33.53
C ALA A 237 -26.68 -19.38 32.50
N LYS A 238 -26.27 -19.37 31.23
CA LYS A 238 -26.84 -20.22 30.18
C LYS A 238 -26.31 -21.66 30.19
N ARG A 239 -25.18 -21.88 30.81
CA ARG A 239 -24.48 -23.16 30.87
C ARG A 239 -25.34 -24.29 31.47
N LYS A 240 -26.15 -23.95 32.46
CA LYS A 240 -27.14 -24.86 33.04
C LYS A 240 -28.54 -24.32 32.77
N SER A 241 -29.39 -25.13 32.14
CA SER A 241 -30.82 -24.81 32.02
C SER A 241 -31.41 -24.62 33.42
N ILE A 242 -32.34 -23.66 33.58
CA ILE A 242 -33.07 -23.46 34.84
C ILE A 242 -33.72 -24.77 35.31
N VAL A 243 -34.19 -25.61 34.38
CA VAL A 243 -34.70 -26.95 34.64
C VAL A 243 -33.62 -27.91 35.18
N ALA A 244 -32.41 -27.84 34.65
CA ALA A 244 -31.30 -28.65 35.13
C ALA A 244 -30.85 -28.23 36.55
N ILE A 245 -30.81 -26.93 36.84
CA ILE A 245 -30.51 -26.39 38.18
C ILE A 245 -31.58 -26.81 39.19
N LEU A 246 -32.87 -26.69 38.81
CA LEU A 246 -34.00 -27.15 39.66
C LEU A 246 -33.93 -28.66 39.92
N ARG A 247 -33.56 -29.46 38.92
CA ARG A 247 -33.45 -30.90 39.06
C ARG A 247 -32.25 -31.29 39.94
N GLU A 248 -31.10 -30.62 39.77
CA GLU A 248 -29.90 -30.82 40.61
C GLU A 248 -30.18 -30.49 42.10
N VAL A 249 -30.98 -29.44 42.37
CA VAL A 249 -31.44 -29.08 43.73
C VAL A 249 -32.41 -30.12 44.32
N ILE A 250 -33.27 -30.74 43.49
CA ILE A 250 -34.27 -31.69 43.93
C ILE A 250 -33.67 -33.09 44.06
N THR A 251 -32.79 -33.52 43.16
CA THR A 251 -32.25 -34.88 43.09
C THR A 251 -30.89 -35.05 43.75
N ASN A 252 -30.19 -33.96 44.04
CA ASN A 252 -28.81 -33.94 44.60
C ASN A 252 -27.79 -34.70 43.73
N GLU A 253 -28.09 -34.93 42.45
CA GLU A 253 -27.20 -35.55 41.47
C GLU A 253 -26.78 -34.56 40.39
N PRO A 254 -25.46 -34.48 40.01
CA PRO A 254 -25.02 -33.58 38.95
C PRO A 254 -25.62 -34.01 37.59
N VAL A 255 -26.28 -33.10 36.89
CA VAL A 255 -26.86 -33.35 35.57
C VAL A 255 -25.81 -33.08 34.51
N PRO A 256 -25.44 -34.08 33.65
CA PRO A 256 -24.39 -33.95 32.66
C PRO A 256 -24.76 -33.12 31.41
N LEU A 257 -25.95 -32.50 31.36
CA LEU A 257 -26.37 -31.63 30.27
C LEU A 257 -25.77 -30.23 30.43
N VAL A 258 -24.53 -30.09 30.00
CA VAL A 258 -23.83 -28.84 29.87
C VAL A 258 -23.94 -28.39 28.42
N ASP A 259 -24.34 -27.15 28.21
CA ASP A 259 -24.32 -26.52 26.90
C ASP A 259 -22.85 -26.22 26.56
N ASN A 260 -22.22 -27.07 25.73
CA ASN A 260 -20.83 -26.96 25.34
C ASN A 260 -20.52 -25.62 24.64
N ASP A 261 -21.47 -25.02 23.91
CA ASP A 261 -21.30 -23.72 23.27
C ASP A 261 -21.24 -22.58 24.31
N ALA A 262 -22.08 -22.67 25.35
CA ALA A 262 -22.05 -21.69 26.45
C ALA A 262 -20.77 -21.84 27.31
N ASP A 263 -20.25 -23.05 27.46
CA ASP A 263 -18.97 -23.32 28.14
C ASP A 263 -17.78 -22.71 27.38
N ASN A 264 -17.70 -22.96 26.08
CA ASN A 264 -16.65 -22.42 25.22
C ASN A 264 -16.67 -20.87 25.23
N LYS A 265 -17.83 -20.27 25.10
CA LYS A 265 -17.98 -18.81 25.16
C LYS A 265 -17.64 -18.20 26.53
N ALA A 266 -17.83 -18.96 27.61
CA ALA A 266 -17.41 -18.53 28.94
C ALA A 266 -15.88 -18.59 29.10
N LEU A 267 -15.24 -19.63 28.55
CA LEU A 267 -13.77 -19.76 28.49
C LEU A 267 -13.16 -18.65 27.62
N ASP A 268 -13.70 -18.39 26.45
CA ASP A 268 -13.26 -17.30 25.57
C ASP A 268 -13.30 -15.94 26.30
N ALA A 269 -14.35 -15.72 27.12
CA ALA A 269 -14.45 -14.49 27.92
C ALA A 269 -13.41 -14.42 29.05
N ASP A 270 -12.99 -15.54 29.62
CA ASP A 270 -11.92 -15.60 30.62
C ASP A 270 -10.55 -15.33 29.98
N GLU A 271 -10.26 -15.92 28.83
CA GLU A 271 -9.04 -15.65 28.06
C GLU A 271 -8.96 -14.17 27.63
N ALA A 272 -10.08 -13.60 27.19
CA ALA A 272 -10.19 -12.18 26.86
C ALA A 272 -9.89 -11.28 28.08
N LEU A 273 -10.38 -11.63 29.26
CA LEU A 273 -10.08 -10.91 30.50
C LEU A 273 -8.61 -11.02 30.90
N GLN A 274 -7.96 -12.17 30.70
CA GLN A 274 -6.54 -12.34 30.94
C GLN A 274 -5.69 -11.51 29.96
N ALA A 275 -6.01 -11.51 28.67
CA ALA A 275 -5.31 -10.72 27.66
C ALA A 275 -5.44 -9.21 27.92
N LEU A 276 -6.63 -8.75 28.35
CA LEU A 276 -6.86 -7.37 28.76
C LEU A 276 -6.10 -7.03 30.06
N GLY A 277 -6.09 -7.96 31.03
CA GLY A 277 -5.37 -7.79 32.30
C GLY A 277 -3.87 -7.63 32.13
N GLY A 278 -3.28 -8.40 31.20
CA GLY A 278 -1.87 -8.33 30.83
C GLY A 278 -1.47 -7.18 29.93
N ASP A 279 -2.38 -6.27 29.58
CA ASP A 279 -2.17 -5.13 28.64
C ASP A 279 -1.63 -5.55 27.27
N HIS A 280 -1.89 -6.79 26.84
CA HIS A 280 -1.50 -7.26 25.51
C HIS A 280 -2.38 -6.70 24.41
N VAL A 281 -3.66 -6.47 24.72
CA VAL A 281 -4.68 -5.92 23.81
C VAL A 281 -5.59 -4.95 24.56
N SER A 282 -6.28 -4.08 23.84
CA SER A 282 -7.46 -3.38 24.33
C SER A 282 -8.70 -3.86 23.58
N PHE A 283 -9.89 -3.55 24.10
CA PHE A 283 -11.17 -3.95 23.50
C PHE A 283 -11.93 -2.74 23.02
N GLY A 284 -12.76 -2.95 22.02
CA GLY A 284 -13.65 -1.93 21.47
C GLY A 284 -14.76 -2.52 20.63
N TYR A 285 -15.67 -1.66 20.22
CA TYR A 285 -16.75 -2.01 19.31
C TYR A 285 -16.29 -1.90 17.87
N LEU A 286 -16.38 -3.00 17.14
CA LEU A 286 -16.01 -3.09 15.73
C LEU A 286 -17.27 -3.03 14.84
N THR A 287 -17.16 -2.34 13.72
CA THR A 287 -18.13 -2.43 12.64
C THR A 287 -17.37 -2.52 11.33
N THR A 288 -17.47 -3.63 10.63
CA THR A 288 -16.85 -3.79 9.31
C THR A 288 -17.94 -3.90 8.26
N THR A 289 -17.90 -2.98 7.30
CA THR A 289 -18.89 -2.89 6.20
C THR A 289 -18.18 -2.85 4.86
N VAL A 290 -18.80 -3.44 3.84
CA VAL A 290 -18.40 -3.25 2.44
C VAL A 290 -19.58 -2.67 1.68
N THR A 291 -19.38 -1.50 1.09
CA THR A 291 -20.38 -0.83 0.26
C THR A 291 -19.99 -0.93 -1.20
N VAL A 292 -20.92 -1.38 -2.03
CA VAL A 292 -20.79 -1.44 -3.49
C VAL A 292 -21.90 -0.59 -4.12
N TRP A 293 -21.68 -0.17 -5.35
CA TRP A 293 -22.67 0.60 -6.11
C TRP A 293 -22.75 0.13 -7.56
N GLY A 294 -23.86 0.41 -8.19
CA GLY A 294 -24.14 0.05 -9.56
C GLY A 294 -25.16 0.98 -10.20
N GLU A 295 -25.11 1.07 -11.52
CA GLU A 295 -26.05 1.87 -12.31
C GLU A 295 -27.49 1.36 -12.20
N ASP A 296 -27.66 0.07 -11.92
CA ASP A 296 -28.94 -0.54 -11.66
C ASP A 296 -28.92 -1.48 -10.45
N ARG A 297 -30.09 -1.91 -10.02
CA ARG A 297 -30.27 -2.81 -8.86
C ARG A 297 -29.57 -4.15 -9.02
N GLN A 298 -29.57 -4.70 -10.24
CA GLN A 298 -29.02 -6.01 -10.51
C GLN A 298 -27.50 -5.96 -10.42
N ALA A 299 -26.86 -4.98 -11.08
CA ALA A 299 -25.43 -4.77 -11.05
C ALA A 299 -24.90 -4.58 -9.61
N ALA A 300 -25.57 -3.73 -8.81
CA ALA A 300 -25.21 -3.55 -7.40
C ALA A 300 -25.39 -4.85 -6.58
N ALA A 301 -26.45 -5.62 -6.82
CA ALA A 301 -26.71 -6.89 -6.13
C ALA A 301 -25.71 -7.99 -6.53
N GLU A 302 -25.24 -8.00 -7.77
CA GLU A 302 -24.22 -8.96 -8.25
C GLU A 302 -22.85 -8.69 -7.62
N LYS A 303 -22.44 -7.43 -7.55
CA LYS A 303 -21.21 -7.01 -6.85
C LYS A 303 -21.28 -7.39 -5.36
N LEU A 304 -22.42 -7.12 -4.70
CA LEU A 304 -22.57 -7.49 -3.29
C LEU A 304 -22.49 -9.00 -3.06
N ARG A 305 -23.11 -9.81 -3.96
CA ARG A 305 -23.02 -11.28 -3.89
C ARG A 305 -21.60 -11.79 -4.06
N ALA A 306 -20.80 -11.14 -4.90
CA ALA A 306 -19.38 -11.48 -5.06
C ALA A 306 -18.59 -11.22 -3.77
N VAL A 307 -18.78 -10.05 -3.16
CA VAL A 307 -18.18 -9.70 -1.86
C VAL A 307 -18.62 -10.68 -0.76
N GLU A 308 -19.91 -10.93 -0.65
CA GLU A 308 -20.46 -11.85 0.35
C GLU A 308 -19.90 -13.27 0.24
N ARG A 309 -19.77 -13.78 -0.98
CA ARG A 309 -19.20 -15.11 -1.24
C ARG A 309 -17.77 -15.21 -0.73
N ILE A 310 -16.95 -14.17 -0.94
CA ILE A 310 -15.57 -14.12 -0.47
C ILE A 310 -15.54 -14.11 1.05
N ILE A 311 -16.26 -13.19 1.68
CA ILE A 311 -16.22 -13.00 3.13
C ILE A 311 -16.76 -14.25 3.85
N ASN A 312 -17.89 -14.80 3.39
CA ASN A 312 -18.44 -16.04 3.96
C ASN A 312 -17.54 -17.25 3.72
N GLY A 313 -16.83 -17.30 2.55
CA GLY A 313 -15.86 -18.34 2.25
C GLY A 313 -14.65 -18.32 3.20
N LEU A 314 -14.37 -17.20 3.84
CA LEU A 314 -13.33 -17.05 4.88
C LEU A 314 -13.85 -17.38 6.30
N GLY A 315 -15.08 -17.85 6.43
CA GLY A 315 -15.68 -18.29 7.70
C GLY A 315 -16.38 -17.18 8.48
N PHE A 316 -16.56 -16.00 7.90
CA PHE A 316 -17.35 -14.93 8.51
C PHE A 316 -18.86 -15.15 8.28
N THR A 317 -19.67 -14.57 9.16
CA THR A 317 -21.11 -14.44 8.93
C THR A 317 -21.43 -13.00 8.57
N THR A 318 -22.16 -12.80 7.49
CA THR A 318 -22.49 -11.47 6.97
C THR A 318 -23.99 -11.24 6.91
N ILE A 319 -24.38 -9.97 6.85
CA ILE A 319 -25.74 -9.54 6.58
C ILE A 319 -25.77 -8.52 5.46
N ARG A 320 -26.64 -8.73 4.48
CA ARG A 320 -26.99 -7.70 3.49
C ARG A 320 -27.94 -6.73 4.18
N GLU A 321 -27.51 -5.50 4.35
CA GLU A 321 -28.33 -4.48 5.02
C GLU A 321 -29.51 -4.06 4.12
N GLY A 322 -30.69 -4.12 4.67
CA GLY A 322 -31.94 -3.73 4.02
C GLY A 322 -32.65 -2.65 4.84
N VAL A 323 -33.34 -3.03 5.93
CA VAL A 323 -34.03 -2.05 6.81
C VAL A 323 -33.04 -1.03 7.37
N ASN A 324 -31.83 -1.45 7.69
CA ASN A 324 -30.77 -0.59 8.21
C ASN A 324 -29.77 -0.13 7.12
N ALA A 325 -30.13 -0.19 5.83
CA ALA A 325 -29.19 0.09 4.76
C ALA A 325 -28.61 1.51 4.82
N VAL A 326 -29.45 2.51 5.08
CA VAL A 326 -29.02 3.91 5.24
C VAL A 326 -28.10 4.06 6.46
N GLU A 327 -28.51 3.50 7.61
CA GLU A 327 -27.73 3.58 8.85
C GLU A 327 -26.37 2.87 8.72
N ALA A 328 -26.31 1.74 8.04
CA ALA A 328 -25.09 1.02 7.79
C ALA A 328 -24.14 1.82 6.88
N TRP A 329 -24.68 2.44 5.82
CA TRP A 329 -23.92 3.32 4.94
C TRP A 329 -23.42 4.57 5.69
N LEU A 330 -24.28 5.27 6.44
CA LEU A 330 -23.91 6.42 7.27
C LEU A 330 -22.80 6.04 8.26
N GLY A 331 -22.94 4.89 8.93
CA GLY A 331 -21.94 4.39 9.88
C GLY A 331 -20.62 4.00 9.25
N SER A 332 -20.55 3.88 7.91
CA SER A 332 -19.31 3.69 7.15
C SER A 332 -18.64 5.00 6.76
N LEU A 333 -19.27 6.16 6.97
CA LEU A 333 -18.67 7.44 6.63
C LEU A 333 -17.63 7.86 7.67
N PRO A 334 -16.46 8.37 7.24
CA PRO A 334 -15.43 8.85 8.15
C PRO A 334 -15.97 9.93 9.09
N GLY A 335 -15.76 9.76 10.40
CA GLY A 335 -16.24 10.71 11.41
C GLY A 335 -17.67 10.49 11.90
N HIS A 336 -18.48 9.68 11.22
CA HIS A 336 -19.85 9.41 11.62
C HIS A 336 -19.93 8.26 12.64
N VAL A 337 -19.87 8.58 13.93
CA VAL A 337 -19.81 7.59 15.03
C VAL A 337 -21.17 7.12 15.53
N TYR A 338 -22.24 7.85 15.25
CA TYR A 338 -23.58 7.62 15.84
C TYR A 338 -24.39 6.52 15.15
N ALA A 339 -24.42 6.49 13.81
CA ALA A 339 -25.11 5.46 13.07
C ALA A 339 -24.37 4.14 13.23
N ASN A 340 -24.91 3.25 14.03
CA ASN A 340 -24.36 1.94 14.18
C ASN A 340 -25.32 0.95 14.83
N VAL A 341 -25.79 0.03 14.04
CA VAL A 341 -26.70 -1.04 14.48
C VAL A 341 -25.93 -2.30 14.92
N ARG A 342 -24.68 -2.47 14.44
CA ARG A 342 -23.85 -3.66 14.64
C ARG A 342 -22.58 -3.29 15.38
N GLN A 343 -22.42 -3.82 16.60
CA GLN A 343 -21.31 -3.47 17.52
C GLN A 343 -20.73 -4.71 18.20
N PRO A 344 -20.18 -5.69 17.45
CA PRO A 344 -19.45 -6.78 18.07
C PRO A 344 -18.24 -6.26 18.85
N LEU A 345 -18.03 -6.82 20.05
CA LEU A 345 -16.90 -6.50 20.89
C LEU A 345 -15.71 -7.35 20.44
N VAL A 346 -14.62 -6.71 20.04
CA VAL A 346 -13.37 -7.37 19.62
C VAL A 346 -12.17 -6.71 20.25
N HIS A 347 -11.03 -7.40 20.26
CA HIS A 347 -9.77 -6.81 20.72
C HIS A 347 -8.94 -6.25 19.55
N THR A 348 -7.98 -5.38 19.87
CA THR A 348 -7.16 -4.65 18.91
C THR A 348 -6.30 -5.53 18.01
N LEU A 349 -5.94 -6.75 18.41
CA LEU A 349 -5.25 -7.68 17.53
C LEU A 349 -6.20 -8.23 16.43
N ASN A 350 -7.46 -8.55 16.77
CA ASN A 350 -8.46 -8.90 15.73
C ASN A 350 -8.73 -7.71 14.80
N LEU A 351 -8.79 -6.48 15.34
CA LEU A 351 -8.86 -5.29 14.51
C LEU A 351 -7.72 -5.24 13.51
N ALA A 352 -6.47 -5.47 13.96
CA ALA A 352 -5.29 -5.48 13.09
C ALA A 352 -5.36 -6.55 11.98
N HIS A 353 -6.04 -7.68 12.24
CA HIS A 353 -6.27 -8.72 11.23
C HIS A 353 -7.37 -8.35 10.21
N LEU A 354 -8.29 -7.48 10.58
CA LEU A 354 -9.50 -7.13 9.80
C LEU A 354 -9.43 -5.75 9.14
N MET A 355 -8.43 -4.97 9.46
CA MET A 355 -8.20 -3.70 8.78
C MET A 355 -7.39 -3.90 7.49
N PRO A 356 -7.58 -3.06 6.47
CA PRO A 356 -6.80 -3.14 5.25
C PRO A 356 -5.35 -2.74 5.52
N LEU A 357 -4.40 -3.66 5.35
CA LEU A 357 -2.98 -3.44 5.58
C LEU A 357 -2.11 -3.74 4.36
N SER A 358 -2.60 -4.54 3.42
CA SER A 358 -1.85 -4.98 2.26
C SER A 358 -2.71 -4.96 1.00
N SER A 359 -2.12 -4.54 -0.11
CA SER A 359 -2.75 -4.58 -1.44
C SER A 359 -1.73 -4.87 -2.52
N VAL A 360 -2.23 -5.19 -3.70
CA VAL A 360 -1.40 -5.18 -4.91
C VAL A 360 -1.00 -3.74 -5.20
N TRP A 361 0.29 -3.45 -5.10
CA TRP A 361 0.81 -2.13 -5.38
C TRP A 361 0.79 -1.85 -6.89
N ALA A 362 0.12 -0.77 -7.27
CA ALA A 362 -0.01 -0.39 -8.68
C ALA A 362 1.24 0.30 -9.27
N GLY A 363 2.24 0.60 -8.47
CA GLY A 363 3.39 1.40 -8.86
C GLY A 363 3.08 2.91 -8.94
N PRO A 364 4.12 3.76 -9.02
CA PRO A 364 3.96 5.21 -9.07
C PRO A 364 3.28 5.65 -10.38
N ALA A 365 2.41 6.66 -10.30
CA ALA A 365 1.73 7.22 -11.47
C ALA A 365 2.69 7.99 -12.38
N THR A 366 3.75 8.56 -11.80
CA THR A 366 4.78 9.35 -12.49
C THR A 366 6.17 8.97 -11.98
N ASN A 367 7.18 9.12 -12.82
CA ASN A 367 8.58 9.05 -12.41
C ASN A 367 9.05 10.46 -12.05
N GLU A 368 9.06 10.77 -10.75
CA GLU A 368 9.37 12.12 -10.27
C GLU A 368 10.79 12.59 -10.64
N HIS A 369 11.78 11.69 -10.62
CA HIS A 369 13.15 12.03 -10.99
C HIS A 369 13.24 12.43 -12.45
N LEU A 370 12.69 11.61 -13.36
CA LEU A 370 12.69 11.92 -14.78
C LEU A 370 11.87 13.17 -15.11
N ALA A 371 10.75 13.39 -14.42
CA ALA A 371 9.96 14.60 -14.57
C ALA A 371 10.78 15.87 -14.21
N LYS A 372 11.55 15.81 -13.12
CA LYS A 372 12.47 16.90 -12.73
C LYS A 372 13.59 17.10 -13.74
N VAL A 373 14.20 16.02 -14.26
CA VAL A 373 15.32 16.09 -15.20
C VAL A 373 14.88 16.61 -16.58
N THR A 374 13.76 16.10 -17.09
CA THR A 374 13.25 16.44 -18.43
C THR A 374 12.41 17.70 -18.46
N GLN A 375 11.99 18.22 -17.29
CA GLN A 375 11.05 19.34 -17.15
C GLN A 375 9.71 19.09 -17.90
N THR A 376 9.33 17.81 -18.03
CA THR A 376 8.09 17.36 -18.68
C THR A 376 7.42 16.29 -17.83
N GLU A 377 6.17 15.97 -18.13
CA GLU A 377 5.55 14.80 -17.53
C GLU A 377 6.36 13.54 -17.86
N ALA A 378 6.62 12.73 -16.83
CA ALA A 378 7.31 11.46 -16.99
C ALA A 378 6.40 10.32 -16.49
N PRO A 379 5.57 9.75 -17.37
CA PRO A 379 4.72 8.62 -17.03
C PRO A 379 5.57 7.38 -16.68
N PRO A 380 4.97 6.31 -16.12
CA PRO A 380 5.67 5.05 -15.89
C PRO A 380 6.25 4.51 -17.20
N LEU A 381 7.33 3.76 -17.11
CA LEU A 381 8.02 3.22 -18.28
C LEU A 381 7.09 2.36 -19.14
N PHE A 382 6.29 1.52 -18.50
CA PHE A 382 5.17 0.80 -19.10
C PHE A 382 4.23 0.26 -18.03
N VAL A 383 3.05 -0.19 -18.44
CA VAL A 383 2.06 -0.84 -17.58
C VAL A 383 2.09 -2.35 -17.85
N ALA A 384 2.12 -3.15 -16.78
CA ALA A 384 2.07 -4.61 -16.83
C ALA A 384 0.81 -5.12 -16.11
N GLU A 385 0.43 -6.35 -16.40
CA GLU A 385 -0.66 -7.04 -15.73
C GLU A 385 -0.18 -7.64 -14.42
N THR A 386 -1.09 -7.76 -13.45
CA THR A 386 -0.92 -8.55 -12.25
C THR A 386 -1.87 -9.75 -12.26
N SER A 387 -1.83 -10.57 -11.23
CA SER A 387 -2.78 -11.69 -11.07
C SER A 387 -4.24 -11.26 -10.80
N GLY A 388 -4.48 -9.97 -10.58
CA GLY A 388 -5.79 -9.36 -10.36
C GLY A 388 -6.09 -8.26 -11.37
N SER A 389 -7.10 -7.45 -11.11
CA SER A 389 -7.48 -6.29 -11.94
C SER A 389 -6.67 -5.02 -11.66
N THR A 390 -5.70 -5.05 -10.76
CA THR A 390 -4.81 -3.92 -10.49
C THR A 390 -3.67 -3.91 -11.49
N PRO A 391 -3.48 -2.85 -12.30
CA PRO A 391 -2.35 -2.73 -13.21
C PRO A 391 -1.06 -2.44 -12.42
N PHE A 392 0.08 -2.85 -12.94
CA PHE A 392 1.38 -2.51 -12.38
C PHE A 392 2.12 -1.52 -13.28
N ARG A 393 2.40 -0.34 -12.76
CA ARG A 393 3.15 0.73 -13.42
C ARG A 393 4.63 0.59 -13.09
N LEU A 394 5.44 0.17 -14.04
CA LEU A 394 6.88 0.04 -13.84
C LEU A 394 7.56 1.39 -13.94
N SER A 395 8.29 1.77 -12.89
CA SER A 395 9.29 2.83 -12.91
C SER A 395 10.68 2.23 -12.73
N THR A 396 11.68 2.79 -13.44
CA THR A 396 13.08 2.36 -13.30
C THR A 396 13.82 3.06 -12.17
N HIS A 397 13.24 4.11 -11.59
CA HIS A 397 13.87 4.92 -10.56
C HIS A 397 13.18 4.78 -9.21
N VAL A 398 14.00 4.75 -8.16
CA VAL A 398 13.61 5.02 -6.78
C VAL A 398 14.43 6.25 -6.39
N GLU A 399 13.74 7.38 -6.19
CA GLU A 399 14.37 8.70 -6.10
C GLU A 399 15.23 8.99 -7.35
N ASP A 400 16.55 9.23 -7.19
CA ASP A 400 17.51 9.47 -8.28
C ASP A 400 18.26 8.21 -8.75
N VAL A 401 18.00 7.06 -8.13
CA VAL A 401 18.67 5.79 -8.44
C VAL A 401 17.84 4.95 -9.40
N GLY A 402 18.38 4.71 -10.61
CA GLY A 402 17.73 3.95 -11.69
C GLY A 402 18.40 2.62 -12.05
N HIS A 403 19.06 1.94 -11.09
CA HIS A 403 19.71 0.65 -11.34
C HIS A 403 18.70 -0.51 -11.30
N MET A 404 18.80 -1.41 -12.29
CA MET A 404 17.94 -2.60 -12.39
C MET A 404 18.79 -3.84 -12.67
N LEU A 405 18.53 -4.92 -11.95
CA LEU A 405 19.10 -6.25 -12.22
C LEU A 405 18.00 -7.19 -12.69
N VAL A 406 18.14 -7.77 -13.89
CA VAL A 406 17.21 -8.74 -14.45
C VAL A 406 17.84 -10.12 -14.44
N VAL A 407 17.34 -11.02 -13.59
CA VAL A 407 17.83 -12.38 -13.40
C VAL A 407 16.74 -13.40 -13.77
N GLY A 408 17.13 -14.48 -14.42
CA GLY A 408 16.18 -15.56 -14.77
C GLY A 408 16.85 -16.64 -15.63
N PRO A 409 16.24 -17.81 -15.76
CA PRO A 409 16.76 -18.89 -16.60
C PRO A 409 16.77 -18.54 -18.08
N THR A 410 17.49 -19.33 -18.88
CA THR A 410 17.47 -19.22 -20.35
C THR A 410 16.06 -19.46 -20.86
N GLY A 411 15.59 -18.65 -21.83
CA GLY A 411 14.23 -18.74 -22.39
C GLY A 411 13.16 -17.99 -21.61
N ALA A 412 13.46 -17.40 -20.42
CA ALA A 412 12.48 -16.66 -19.60
C ALA A 412 12.09 -15.26 -20.14
N GLY A 413 12.53 -14.88 -21.35
CA GLY A 413 12.15 -13.59 -21.95
C GLY A 413 13.01 -12.38 -21.54
N LYS A 414 14.15 -12.56 -20.85
CA LYS A 414 15.01 -11.44 -20.40
C LYS A 414 15.40 -10.47 -21.50
N SER A 415 15.84 -11.00 -22.66
CA SER A 415 16.27 -10.16 -23.80
C SER A 415 15.08 -9.40 -24.42
N VAL A 416 13.90 -10.00 -24.42
CA VAL A 416 12.66 -9.34 -24.87
C VAL A 416 12.28 -8.21 -23.90
N LEU A 417 12.37 -8.45 -22.60
CA LEU A 417 12.14 -7.42 -21.58
C LEU A 417 13.11 -6.26 -21.71
N LEU A 418 14.42 -6.53 -21.91
CA LEU A 418 15.42 -5.49 -22.10
C LEU A 418 15.17 -4.67 -23.39
N ALA A 419 14.77 -5.33 -24.49
CA ALA A 419 14.38 -4.64 -25.72
C ALA A 419 13.13 -3.76 -25.49
N LEU A 420 12.14 -4.27 -24.77
CA LEU A 420 10.94 -3.49 -24.39
C LEU A 420 11.30 -2.29 -23.54
N ILE A 421 12.15 -2.46 -22.54
CA ILE A 421 12.65 -1.35 -21.70
C ILE A 421 13.30 -0.28 -22.56
N ALA A 422 14.19 -0.67 -23.49
CA ALA A 422 14.87 0.26 -24.39
C ALA A 422 13.90 1.03 -25.29
N LEU A 423 12.94 0.34 -25.93
CA LEU A 423 11.92 0.94 -26.77
C LEU A 423 11.04 1.91 -25.97
N GLN A 424 10.58 1.49 -24.79
CA GLN A 424 9.67 2.30 -23.97
C GLN A 424 10.38 3.47 -23.28
N PHE A 425 11.70 3.38 -23.03
CA PHE A 425 12.46 4.49 -22.47
C PHE A 425 12.53 5.69 -23.41
N ARG A 426 12.32 5.48 -24.71
CA ARG A 426 12.27 6.54 -25.73
C ARG A 426 11.10 7.52 -25.54
N ARG A 427 10.13 7.23 -24.66
CA ARG A 427 9.03 8.16 -24.32
C ARG A 427 9.48 9.41 -23.58
N TYR A 428 10.64 9.36 -22.90
CA TYR A 428 11.15 10.49 -22.15
C TYR A 428 11.91 11.45 -23.06
N ALA A 429 11.68 12.74 -22.91
CA ALA A 429 12.29 13.77 -23.75
C ALA A 429 13.82 13.71 -23.68
N GLY A 430 14.48 13.68 -24.84
CA GLY A 430 15.93 13.61 -24.95
C GLY A 430 16.57 12.28 -24.53
N ALA A 431 15.78 11.23 -24.31
CA ALA A 431 16.29 9.93 -23.88
C ALA A 431 17.24 9.31 -24.91
N GLN A 432 18.37 8.81 -24.44
CA GLN A 432 19.35 8.03 -25.21
C GLN A 432 19.52 6.66 -24.55
N VAL A 433 19.69 5.63 -25.38
CA VAL A 433 19.87 4.25 -24.92
C VAL A 433 21.17 3.70 -25.51
N TYR A 434 22.06 3.22 -24.64
CA TYR A 434 23.30 2.55 -25.01
C TYR A 434 23.24 1.11 -24.56
N VAL A 435 23.42 0.16 -25.47
CA VAL A 435 23.33 -1.27 -25.18
C VAL A 435 24.66 -1.96 -25.46
N PHE A 436 25.20 -2.62 -24.44
CA PHE A 436 26.36 -3.50 -24.56
C PHE A 436 25.92 -4.94 -24.52
N ASP A 437 25.91 -5.60 -25.69
CA ASP A 437 25.31 -6.92 -25.86
C ASP A 437 26.32 -7.90 -26.52
N LYS A 438 26.56 -9.03 -25.87
CA LYS A 438 27.48 -10.06 -26.38
C LYS A 438 26.85 -10.91 -27.48
N GLY A 439 25.51 -11.01 -27.56
CA GLY A 439 24.78 -11.97 -28.41
C GLY A 439 24.03 -11.35 -29.59
N ASN A 440 24.17 -10.08 -29.86
CA ASN A 440 23.40 -9.32 -30.86
C ASN A 440 21.87 -9.37 -30.66
N SER A 441 21.39 -9.72 -29.49
CA SER A 441 19.95 -9.83 -29.17
C SER A 441 19.23 -8.48 -29.26
N ALA A 442 19.94 -7.38 -29.02
CA ALA A 442 19.41 -6.02 -29.07
C ALA A 442 19.43 -5.40 -30.48
N ARG A 443 20.06 -6.06 -31.49
CA ARG A 443 20.26 -5.49 -32.83
C ARG A 443 18.96 -5.06 -33.49
N ALA A 444 17.94 -5.92 -33.46
CA ALA A 444 16.66 -5.64 -34.10
C ALA A 444 15.98 -4.40 -33.48
N ALA A 445 15.94 -4.32 -32.15
CA ALA A 445 15.38 -3.18 -31.44
C ALA A 445 16.18 -1.88 -31.70
N THR A 446 17.51 -1.96 -31.71
CA THR A 446 18.38 -0.81 -32.01
C THR A 446 18.11 -0.24 -33.39
N LEU A 447 18.09 -1.09 -34.42
CA LEU A 447 17.83 -0.66 -35.80
C LEU A 447 16.41 -0.14 -35.99
N ALA A 448 15.42 -0.77 -35.32
CA ALA A 448 14.03 -0.34 -35.39
C ALA A 448 13.80 1.04 -34.75
N MET A 449 14.56 1.39 -33.70
CA MET A 449 14.57 2.74 -33.11
C MET A 449 15.33 3.78 -33.94
N GLY A 450 15.90 3.42 -35.11
CA GLY A 450 16.77 4.28 -35.90
C GLY A 450 18.17 4.46 -35.33
N GLY A 451 18.57 3.58 -34.42
CA GLY A 451 19.91 3.59 -33.79
C GLY A 451 20.98 2.91 -34.66
N GLU A 452 22.23 3.09 -34.26
CA GLU A 452 23.39 2.46 -34.89
C GLU A 452 23.79 1.18 -34.15
N HIS A 453 24.00 0.11 -34.91
CA HIS A 453 24.45 -1.17 -34.38
C HIS A 453 25.88 -1.46 -34.87
N HIS A 454 26.80 -1.67 -33.95
CA HIS A 454 28.21 -1.95 -34.21
C HIS A 454 28.54 -3.40 -33.82
N ALA A 455 28.82 -4.26 -34.80
CA ALA A 455 29.24 -5.64 -34.55
C ALA A 455 30.75 -5.70 -34.29
N LEU A 456 31.14 -5.50 -33.01
CA LEU A 456 32.55 -5.46 -32.64
C LEU A 456 33.27 -6.78 -32.95
N GLY A 457 34.36 -6.72 -33.73
CA GLY A 457 35.18 -7.88 -34.06
C GLY A 457 34.66 -8.78 -35.18
N ALA A 458 33.46 -8.53 -35.75
CA ALA A 458 32.90 -9.36 -36.81
C ALA A 458 33.36 -8.93 -38.21
N ASP A 459 33.44 -7.63 -38.48
CA ASP A 459 33.67 -7.07 -39.81
C ASP A 459 34.81 -6.03 -39.89
N GLY A 460 35.47 -5.75 -38.77
CA GLY A 460 36.57 -4.75 -38.70
C GLY A 460 36.14 -3.30 -38.96
N SER A 461 34.82 -3.05 -39.07
CA SER A 461 34.28 -1.73 -39.42
C SER A 461 34.46 -0.70 -38.29
N LEU A 462 34.66 -1.14 -37.05
CA LEU A 462 34.90 -0.29 -35.91
C LEU A 462 36.13 -0.74 -35.13
N ALA A 463 37.10 0.14 -35.00
CA ALA A 463 38.28 -0.07 -34.20
C ALA A 463 38.40 1.03 -33.12
N PHE A 464 38.75 0.63 -31.91
CA PHE A 464 39.02 1.56 -30.83
C PHE A 464 40.51 1.77 -30.66
N GLN A 465 40.92 2.99 -30.37
CA GLN A 465 42.28 3.36 -30.04
C GLN A 465 42.34 3.94 -28.62
N PRO A 466 42.29 3.08 -27.57
CA PRO A 466 42.20 3.52 -26.18
C PRO A 466 43.33 4.42 -25.71
N LEU A 467 44.52 4.23 -26.32
CA LEU A 467 45.74 4.97 -25.97
C LEU A 467 45.92 6.29 -26.74
N ARG A 468 44.96 6.67 -27.61
CA ARG A 468 45.08 7.86 -28.45
C ARG A 468 45.31 9.14 -27.66
N SER A 469 44.64 9.29 -26.51
CA SER A 469 44.59 10.52 -25.74
C SER A 469 45.41 10.48 -24.44
N ILE A 470 46.54 9.76 -24.41
CA ILE A 470 47.43 9.64 -23.24
C ILE A 470 48.40 10.82 -23.07
N ASN A 471 48.04 12.02 -23.54
CA ASN A 471 48.87 13.22 -23.48
C ASN A 471 49.05 13.74 -22.06
N ASP A 472 47.99 13.73 -21.29
CA ASP A 472 47.94 14.21 -19.91
C ASP A 472 48.21 13.09 -18.91
N GLN A 473 48.53 13.49 -17.67
CA GLN A 473 48.86 12.55 -16.61
C GLN A 473 47.65 11.68 -16.17
N ALA A 474 46.43 12.24 -16.16
CA ALA A 474 45.23 11.52 -15.73
C ALA A 474 44.91 10.39 -16.72
N SER A 475 44.92 10.67 -18.03
CA SER A 475 44.72 9.68 -19.10
C SER A 475 45.78 8.58 -19.08
N ARG A 476 47.05 8.93 -18.80
CA ARG A 476 48.12 7.93 -18.63
C ARG A 476 47.94 7.07 -17.39
N SER A 477 47.54 7.64 -16.27
CA SER A 477 47.24 6.88 -15.05
C SER A 477 46.12 5.87 -15.30
N TRP A 478 45.04 6.31 -15.92
CA TRP A 478 43.95 5.41 -16.33
C TRP A 478 44.44 4.29 -17.26
N ALA A 479 45.21 4.64 -18.29
CA ALA A 479 45.78 3.67 -19.23
C ALA A 479 46.69 2.64 -18.54
N ALA A 480 47.53 3.09 -17.58
CA ALA A 480 48.37 2.19 -16.81
C ALA A 480 47.59 1.20 -15.95
N GLU A 481 46.53 1.65 -15.27
CA GLU A 481 45.66 0.79 -14.51
C GLU A 481 44.92 -0.19 -15.42
N TRP A 482 44.39 0.28 -16.55
CA TRP A 482 43.70 -0.55 -17.53
C TRP A 482 44.61 -1.64 -18.09
N ILE A 483 45.84 -1.31 -18.55
CA ILE A 483 46.82 -2.28 -19.04
C ILE A 483 47.23 -3.27 -17.94
N ALA A 484 47.46 -2.79 -16.71
CA ALA A 484 47.73 -3.67 -15.58
C ALA A 484 46.58 -4.67 -15.32
N SER A 485 45.31 -4.24 -15.47
CA SER A 485 44.16 -5.13 -15.36
C SER A 485 44.09 -6.17 -16.49
N LEU A 486 44.44 -5.82 -17.71
CA LEU A 486 44.54 -6.77 -18.83
C LEU A 486 45.65 -7.81 -18.59
N VAL A 487 46.83 -7.37 -18.14
CA VAL A 487 47.94 -8.25 -17.79
C VAL A 487 47.57 -9.22 -16.67
N ALA A 488 46.85 -8.73 -15.64
CA ALA A 488 46.35 -9.57 -14.56
C ALA A 488 45.32 -10.61 -15.05
N HIS A 489 44.49 -10.26 -16.03
CA HIS A 489 43.48 -11.17 -16.63
C HIS A 489 44.15 -12.36 -17.36
N GLU A 490 45.37 -12.15 -17.90
CA GLU A 490 46.18 -13.20 -18.51
C GLU A 490 46.96 -14.04 -17.47
N ASN A 491 46.57 -13.99 -16.18
CA ASN A 491 47.25 -14.67 -15.07
C ASN A 491 48.73 -14.28 -14.86
N VAL A 492 49.14 -13.09 -15.30
CA VAL A 492 50.46 -12.54 -15.02
C VAL A 492 50.38 -11.71 -13.74
N THR A 493 51.29 -11.99 -12.80
CA THR A 493 51.34 -11.22 -11.54
C THR A 493 51.85 -9.81 -11.81
N VAL A 494 51.04 -8.82 -11.48
CA VAL A 494 51.41 -7.40 -11.66
C VAL A 494 52.24 -6.94 -10.47
N THR A 495 53.56 -7.06 -10.62
CA THR A 495 54.55 -6.57 -9.64
C THR A 495 54.82 -5.06 -9.80
N PRO A 496 55.46 -4.42 -8.81
CA PRO A 496 55.88 -3.01 -8.95
C PRO A 496 56.72 -2.74 -10.20
N GLU A 497 57.61 -3.68 -10.58
CA GLU A 497 58.47 -3.59 -11.76
C GLU A 497 57.62 -3.62 -13.05
N VAL A 498 56.58 -4.47 -13.09
CA VAL A 498 55.65 -4.52 -14.23
C VAL A 498 54.89 -3.19 -14.35
N LYS A 499 54.46 -2.61 -13.23
CA LYS A 499 53.77 -1.30 -13.24
C LYS A 499 54.70 -0.18 -13.72
N GLU A 500 55.97 -0.20 -13.31
CA GLU A 500 56.96 0.77 -13.74
C GLU A 500 57.25 0.62 -15.24
N ALA A 501 57.40 -0.60 -15.75
CA ALA A 501 57.56 -0.87 -17.17
C ALA A 501 56.37 -0.37 -18.00
N ILE A 502 55.12 -0.66 -17.55
CA ILE A 502 53.90 -0.15 -18.20
C ILE A 502 53.91 1.38 -18.23
N TRP A 503 54.23 2.02 -17.11
CA TRP A 503 54.25 3.47 -17.00
C TRP A 503 55.30 4.09 -17.91
N SER A 504 56.51 3.56 -17.94
CA SER A 504 57.61 4.01 -18.80
C SER A 504 57.27 3.87 -20.28
N ALA A 505 56.71 2.72 -20.68
CA ALA A 505 56.26 2.48 -22.05
C ALA A 505 55.14 3.44 -22.47
N LEU A 506 54.15 3.70 -21.59
CA LEU A 506 53.08 4.68 -21.84
C LEU A 506 53.60 6.12 -21.94
N ALA A 507 54.59 6.49 -21.12
CA ALA A 507 55.24 7.80 -21.18
C ALA A 507 56.01 7.98 -22.51
N SER A 508 56.72 6.95 -22.96
CA SER A 508 57.35 6.93 -24.28
C SER A 508 56.33 7.01 -25.41
N LEU A 509 55.29 6.21 -25.36
CA LEU A 509 54.23 6.19 -26.37
C LEU A 509 53.48 7.54 -26.46
N ALA A 510 53.36 8.26 -25.37
CA ALA A 510 52.75 9.58 -25.33
C ALA A 510 53.50 10.64 -26.17
N THR A 511 54.79 10.43 -26.45
CA THR A 511 55.60 11.30 -27.31
C THR A 511 55.40 11.04 -28.81
N ALA A 512 54.87 9.86 -29.17
CA ALA A 512 54.55 9.51 -30.55
C ALA A 512 53.32 10.26 -31.09
N PRO A 513 53.17 10.39 -32.41
CA PRO A 513 51.95 10.91 -33.02
C PRO A 513 50.70 10.15 -32.57
N ALA A 514 49.55 10.83 -32.39
CA ALA A 514 48.34 10.23 -31.88
C ALA A 514 47.87 8.99 -32.64
N GLN A 515 48.16 8.89 -33.93
CA GLN A 515 47.81 7.75 -34.79
C GLN A 515 48.63 6.49 -34.47
N GLU A 516 49.82 6.64 -33.91
CA GLU A 516 50.73 5.54 -33.55
C GLU A 516 50.57 5.05 -32.11
N ARG A 517 49.76 5.73 -31.30
CA ARG A 517 49.49 5.37 -29.91
C ARG A 517 48.54 4.20 -29.81
N THR A 518 48.98 3.05 -30.32
CA THR A 518 48.18 1.81 -30.37
C THR A 518 48.67 0.80 -29.33
N LEU A 519 47.87 -0.23 -29.06
CA LEU A 519 48.30 -1.36 -28.24
C LEU A 519 49.47 -2.10 -28.84
N THR A 520 49.55 -2.19 -30.17
CA THR A 520 50.74 -2.73 -30.89
C THR A 520 51.98 -1.88 -30.62
N GLY A 521 51.85 -0.55 -30.71
CA GLY A 521 52.96 0.36 -30.37
C GLY A 521 53.41 0.21 -28.91
N LEU A 522 52.46 0.04 -27.97
CA LEU A 522 52.78 -0.23 -26.58
C LEU A 522 53.50 -1.56 -26.40
N SER A 523 53.04 -2.64 -27.07
CA SER A 523 53.66 -3.97 -26.96
C SER A 523 55.13 -3.98 -27.42
N VAL A 524 55.47 -3.22 -28.45
CA VAL A 524 56.85 -3.07 -28.91
C VAL A 524 57.72 -2.38 -27.83
N LEU A 525 57.22 -1.34 -27.18
CA LEU A 525 57.91 -0.63 -26.12
C LEU A 525 58.06 -1.44 -24.82
N LEU A 526 57.20 -2.41 -24.59
CA LEU A 526 57.29 -3.33 -23.45
C LEU A 526 58.27 -4.49 -23.69
N GLN A 527 58.65 -4.76 -24.96
CA GLN A 527 59.61 -5.80 -25.34
C GLN A 527 61.04 -5.26 -25.41
N SER A 528 61.22 -3.94 -25.42
CA SER A 528 62.51 -3.27 -25.47
C SER A 528 63.07 -2.95 -24.06
#